data_2fd3e4efa777f78026a282882c1b14da
#
_entry.id   2fd3e4efa777f78026a282882c1b14da
#
_cell.length_a   1.000
_cell.length_b   1.000
_cell.length_c   1.000
_cell.angle_alpha   90.00
_cell.angle_beta   90.00
_cell.angle_gamma   90.00
#
_symmetry.space_group_name_H-M   'P 1'
#
loop_
_entity.id
_entity.type
_entity.pdbx_description
1 polymer ?
#
loop_
_entity_poly.entity_id
_entity_poly.type
_entity_poly.pdbx_seq_one_letter_code
_entity_poly.pdbx_strand_id
1 'polypeptide(L)'
;MFVPDPSKRQQDKITIVIVSRLVYRKGMDLLAGIIPVICNKHPDVNFIIGGDGPKRTLLEEIRENNQLQDRVTFLGPLKHSEVRNVLVQGHILINTSLTEAFCIAIVEAACCGLQVVSTRVGGVPEVLPPEMIKLAEPSVKALVSALEDAISDQRNGKVIDPYEAHERIKNMYTWPNVARRTDVVYDMVHKLPDPDMSTRIRRYYQCGPLAGKLFVIAMVLDLFFLFILKIFQPENEIEACPDFSEAFRKPTFIRPNSARKSQPENIRHRGKLKST
;
A
#
# COMPACT_ATOMS: atom_id res chain seq x y z
N MET A 1 9.93 10.26 4.62
CA MET A 1 10.25 10.12 3.20
C MET A 1 9.23 10.86 2.33
N PHE A 2 7.94 10.58 2.45
CA PHE A 2 6.85 11.25 1.73
C PHE A 2 6.35 12.46 2.53
N VAL A 3 6.96 13.62 2.30
CA VAL A 3 6.63 14.89 2.96
C VAL A 3 6.12 15.86 1.91
N PRO A 4 5.07 16.66 2.18
CA PRO A 4 4.55 17.65 1.24
C PRO A 4 5.59 18.68 0.82
N ASP A 5 5.44 19.17 -0.39
CA ASP A 5 6.18 20.34 -0.90
C ASP A 5 5.29 21.10 -1.90
N PRO A 6 4.34 21.90 -1.40
CA PRO A 6 3.42 22.65 -2.28
C PRO A 6 4.11 23.64 -3.22
N SER A 7 5.37 24.03 -2.94
CA SER A 7 6.14 24.95 -3.80
C SER A 7 6.47 24.34 -5.18
N LYS A 8 6.38 23.02 -5.30
CA LYS A 8 6.61 22.27 -6.55
C LYS A 8 5.38 22.21 -7.46
N ARG A 9 4.21 22.61 -6.95
CA ARG A 9 2.96 22.62 -7.72
C ARG A 9 2.90 23.81 -8.67
N GLN A 10 2.36 23.58 -9.86
CA GLN A 10 2.05 24.67 -10.78
C GLN A 10 0.86 25.48 -10.22
N GLN A 11 0.96 26.81 -10.21
CA GLN A 11 -0.05 27.67 -9.60
C GLN A 11 -1.25 27.93 -10.55
N ASP A 12 -1.01 27.87 -11.85
CA ASP A 12 -1.97 28.14 -12.92
C ASP A 12 -2.67 26.88 -13.46
N LYS A 13 -2.27 25.70 -13.00
CA LYS A 13 -2.77 24.40 -13.48
C LYS A 13 -3.01 23.42 -12.37
N ILE A 14 -4.03 22.60 -12.53
CA ILE A 14 -4.29 21.46 -11.66
C ILE A 14 -3.61 20.22 -12.28
N THR A 15 -2.67 19.63 -11.56
CA THR A 15 -1.96 18.44 -12.02
C THR A 15 -2.53 17.19 -11.35
N ILE A 16 -3.01 16.25 -12.17
CA ILE A 16 -3.47 14.93 -11.74
C ILE A 16 -2.32 13.95 -11.94
N VAL A 17 -1.99 13.19 -10.90
CA VAL A 17 -0.86 12.25 -10.91
C VAL A 17 -1.36 10.80 -10.85
N ILE A 18 -0.73 9.95 -11.64
CA ILE A 18 -0.88 8.50 -11.61
C ILE A 18 0.51 7.89 -11.37
N VAL A 19 0.65 7.05 -10.33
CA VAL A 19 1.87 6.28 -10.09
C VAL A 19 1.48 4.83 -9.92
N SER A 20 1.68 4.02 -10.96
CA SER A 20 1.37 2.59 -10.92
C SER A 20 2.00 1.83 -12.08
N ARG A 21 1.98 0.49 -12.01
CA ARG A 21 2.25 -0.35 -13.19
C ARG A 21 1.13 -0.16 -14.22
N LEU A 22 1.47 0.03 -15.49
CA LEU A 22 0.51 0.24 -16.57
C LEU A 22 -0.02 -1.10 -17.10
N VAL A 23 -0.84 -1.77 -16.27
CA VAL A 23 -1.44 -3.08 -16.55
C VAL A 23 -2.97 -3.04 -16.46
N TYR A 24 -3.65 -4.00 -17.08
CA TYR A 24 -5.12 -4.10 -17.08
C TYR A 24 -5.73 -3.99 -15.67
N ARG A 25 -5.20 -4.75 -14.71
CA ARG A 25 -5.70 -4.78 -13.33
C ARG A 25 -5.65 -3.40 -12.62
N LYS A 26 -4.77 -2.50 -13.05
CA LYS A 26 -4.68 -1.13 -12.58
C LYS A 26 -5.65 -0.17 -13.27
N GLY A 27 -6.55 -0.71 -14.13
CA GLY A 27 -7.63 0.06 -14.75
C GLY A 27 -7.16 1.08 -15.78
N MET A 28 -6.08 0.78 -16.51
CA MET A 28 -5.55 1.71 -17.54
C MET A 28 -6.58 1.95 -18.67
N ASP A 29 -7.48 1.01 -18.91
CA ASP A 29 -8.58 1.20 -19.87
C ASP A 29 -9.59 2.25 -19.36
N LEU A 30 -9.85 2.29 -18.06
CA LEU A 30 -10.66 3.37 -17.45
C LEU A 30 -9.94 4.72 -17.56
N LEU A 31 -8.63 4.74 -17.26
CA LEU A 31 -7.82 5.95 -17.38
C LEU A 31 -7.79 6.49 -18.81
N ALA A 32 -7.67 5.61 -19.81
CA ALA A 32 -7.75 5.95 -21.23
C ALA A 32 -9.06 6.65 -21.61
N GLY A 33 -10.17 6.23 -21.00
CA GLY A 33 -11.47 6.89 -21.20
C GLY A 33 -11.62 8.22 -20.43
N ILE A 34 -10.94 8.37 -19.29
CA ILE A 34 -11.05 9.56 -18.42
C ILE A 34 -10.26 10.73 -18.98
N ILE A 35 -9.00 10.51 -19.41
CA ILE A 35 -8.07 11.56 -19.82
C ILE A 35 -8.67 12.51 -20.86
N PRO A 36 -9.23 12.05 -22.01
CA PRO A 36 -9.79 12.96 -23.01
C PRO A 36 -10.95 13.78 -22.48
N VAL A 37 -11.83 13.15 -21.69
CA VAL A 37 -13.02 13.84 -21.15
C VAL A 37 -12.62 14.97 -20.22
N ILE A 38 -11.69 14.72 -19.29
CA ILE A 38 -11.23 15.73 -18.33
C ILE A 38 -10.44 16.82 -19.04
N CYS A 39 -9.53 16.49 -19.95
CA CYS A 39 -8.75 17.47 -20.68
C CYS A 39 -9.61 18.39 -21.55
N ASN A 40 -10.68 17.87 -22.18
CA ASN A 40 -11.61 18.67 -22.98
C ASN A 40 -12.45 19.61 -22.13
N LYS A 41 -12.92 19.18 -20.96
CA LYS A 41 -13.75 20.00 -20.07
C LYS A 41 -12.95 21.01 -19.26
N HIS A 42 -11.69 20.72 -18.95
CA HIS A 42 -10.83 21.52 -18.07
C HIS A 42 -9.50 21.84 -18.73
N PRO A 43 -9.41 22.99 -19.47
CA PRO A 43 -8.17 23.38 -20.15
C PRO A 43 -6.95 23.60 -19.23
N ASP A 44 -7.16 23.86 -17.97
CA ASP A 44 -6.16 24.06 -16.92
C ASP A 44 -5.71 22.78 -16.20
N VAL A 45 -6.18 21.58 -16.62
CA VAL A 45 -5.84 20.31 -15.99
C VAL A 45 -4.81 19.55 -16.81
N ASN A 46 -3.73 19.09 -16.18
CA ASN A 46 -2.68 18.25 -16.77
C ASN A 46 -2.61 16.90 -16.08
N PHE A 47 -2.00 15.91 -16.77
CA PHE A 47 -1.74 14.59 -16.23
C PHE A 47 -0.25 14.28 -16.22
N ILE A 48 0.24 13.69 -15.12
CA ILE A 48 1.58 13.09 -15.02
C ILE A 48 1.39 11.60 -14.73
N ILE A 49 1.94 10.74 -15.60
CA ILE A 49 1.82 9.29 -15.52
C ILE A 49 3.20 8.71 -15.28
N GLY A 50 3.43 8.23 -14.06
CA GLY A 50 4.64 7.53 -13.65
C GLY A 50 4.41 6.02 -13.57
N GLY A 51 5.26 5.27 -14.28
CA GLY A 51 5.19 3.82 -14.36
C GLY A 51 5.32 3.30 -15.78
N ASP A 52 5.33 1.99 -15.90
CA ASP A 52 5.45 1.30 -17.19
C ASP A 52 4.64 0.00 -17.20
N GLY A 53 4.41 -0.55 -18.39
CA GLY A 53 3.70 -1.81 -18.59
C GLY A 53 3.02 -1.91 -19.95
N PRO A 54 2.41 -3.09 -20.24
CA PRO A 54 1.85 -3.38 -21.56
C PRO A 54 0.70 -2.46 -21.99
N LYS A 55 0.08 -1.70 -21.06
CA LYS A 55 -0.97 -0.73 -21.37
C LYS A 55 -0.45 0.68 -21.65
N ARG A 56 0.87 0.89 -21.66
CA ARG A 56 1.48 2.18 -21.98
C ARG A 56 1.10 2.65 -23.39
N THR A 57 1.25 1.77 -24.38
CA THR A 57 0.92 2.08 -25.78
C THR A 57 -0.53 2.59 -25.93
N LEU A 58 -1.49 1.94 -25.25
CA LEU A 58 -2.90 2.41 -25.26
C LEU A 58 -3.03 3.86 -24.78
N LEU A 59 -2.35 4.23 -23.70
CA LEU A 59 -2.42 5.59 -23.16
C LEU A 59 -1.70 6.61 -24.06
N GLU A 60 -0.58 6.21 -24.68
CA GLU A 60 0.13 7.02 -25.66
C GLU A 60 -0.73 7.25 -26.92
N GLU A 61 -1.40 6.23 -27.45
CA GLU A 61 -2.35 6.35 -28.55
C GLU A 61 -3.50 7.32 -28.23
N ILE A 62 -4.08 7.23 -27.03
CA ILE A 62 -5.12 8.15 -26.58
C ILE A 62 -4.61 9.58 -26.52
N ARG A 63 -3.40 9.82 -26.01
CA ARG A 63 -2.75 11.13 -26.00
C ARG A 63 -2.61 11.70 -27.42
N GLU A 64 -2.07 10.90 -28.35
CA GLU A 64 -1.83 11.33 -29.74
C GLU A 64 -3.15 11.60 -30.47
N ASN A 65 -4.12 10.69 -30.39
CA ASN A 65 -5.40 10.78 -31.08
C ASN A 65 -6.26 11.99 -30.61
N ASN A 66 -6.03 12.46 -29.38
CA ASN A 66 -6.73 13.61 -28.81
C ASN A 66 -5.87 14.89 -28.76
N GLN A 67 -4.66 14.90 -29.35
CA GLN A 67 -3.75 16.06 -29.40
C GLN A 67 -3.40 16.60 -27.99
N LEU A 68 -3.10 15.67 -27.04
CA LEU A 68 -2.87 16.01 -25.63
C LEU A 68 -1.37 15.94 -25.23
N GLN A 69 -0.45 16.10 -26.18
CA GLN A 69 1.01 16.00 -25.95
C GLN A 69 1.48 16.99 -24.89
N ASP A 70 0.95 18.20 -24.88
CA ASP A 70 1.30 19.25 -23.90
C ASP A 70 0.57 19.11 -22.55
N ARG A 71 -0.36 18.15 -22.45
CA ARG A 71 -1.24 17.99 -21.31
C ARG A 71 -1.01 16.66 -20.54
N VAL A 72 -0.43 15.66 -21.20
CA VAL A 72 -0.22 14.34 -20.64
C VAL A 72 1.25 13.96 -20.76
N THR A 73 1.93 13.93 -19.62
CA THR A 73 3.36 13.61 -19.52
C THR A 73 3.55 12.17 -19.04
N PHE A 74 4.32 11.39 -19.80
CA PHE A 74 4.75 10.04 -19.39
C PHE A 74 6.20 10.08 -18.87
N LEU A 75 6.40 9.65 -17.64
CA LEU A 75 7.74 9.63 -17.01
C LEU A 75 8.45 8.27 -17.19
N GLY A 76 7.72 7.23 -17.62
CA GLY A 76 8.25 5.87 -17.65
C GLY A 76 8.39 5.25 -16.26
N PRO A 77 9.20 4.17 -16.13
CA PRO A 77 9.39 3.47 -14.85
C PRO A 77 10.10 4.38 -13.85
N LEU A 78 9.56 4.44 -12.64
CA LEU A 78 10.09 5.26 -11.54
C LEU A 78 10.78 4.37 -10.51
N LYS A 79 11.94 4.81 -10.01
CA LYS A 79 12.52 4.25 -8.78
C LYS A 79 11.71 4.74 -7.59
N HIS A 80 11.62 3.92 -6.53
CA HIS A 80 10.85 4.30 -5.33
C HIS A 80 11.30 5.63 -4.72
N SER A 81 12.61 5.93 -4.78
CA SER A 81 13.18 7.22 -4.34
C SER A 81 12.71 8.43 -5.15
N GLU A 82 12.23 8.24 -6.37
CA GLU A 82 11.78 9.29 -7.28
C GLU A 82 10.27 9.57 -7.15
N VAL A 83 9.52 8.61 -6.61
CA VAL A 83 8.05 8.69 -6.52
C VAL A 83 7.59 9.96 -5.78
N ARG A 84 8.22 10.29 -4.64
CA ARG A 84 7.89 11.53 -3.92
C ARG A 84 8.04 12.77 -4.79
N ASN A 85 9.11 12.86 -5.59
CA ASN A 85 9.38 14.04 -6.42
C ASN A 85 8.32 14.23 -7.53
N VAL A 86 7.67 13.14 -7.94
CA VAL A 86 6.54 13.17 -8.86
C VAL A 86 5.26 13.57 -8.14
N LEU A 87 4.98 12.95 -6.99
CA LEU A 87 3.77 13.20 -6.22
C LEU A 87 3.65 14.67 -5.79
N VAL A 88 4.72 15.29 -5.29
CA VAL A 88 4.68 16.68 -4.80
C VAL A 88 4.37 17.72 -5.90
N GLN A 89 4.46 17.35 -7.18
CA GLN A 89 4.03 18.20 -8.30
C GLN A 89 2.52 18.14 -8.52
N GLY A 90 1.86 17.15 -7.94
CA GLY A 90 0.44 16.90 -8.13
C GLY A 90 -0.46 17.62 -7.13
N HIS A 91 -1.70 17.85 -7.54
CA HIS A 91 -2.80 18.31 -6.70
C HIS A 91 -3.71 17.14 -6.33
N ILE A 92 -3.93 16.24 -7.28
CA ILE A 92 -4.83 15.10 -7.16
C ILE A 92 -4.09 13.83 -7.58
N LEU A 93 -4.20 12.77 -6.78
CA LEU A 93 -3.88 11.42 -7.22
C LEU A 93 -5.15 10.75 -7.72
N ILE A 94 -5.09 10.11 -8.90
CA ILE A 94 -6.14 9.19 -9.33
C ILE A 94 -5.63 7.75 -9.32
N ASN A 95 -6.38 6.84 -8.68
CA ASN A 95 -6.21 5.40 -8.74
C ASN A 95 -7.42 4.76 -9.42
N THR A 96 -7.20 4.09 -10.55
CA THR A 96 -8.25 3.47 -11.37
C THR A 96 -8.29 1.95 -11.24
N SER A 97 -7.64 1.37 -10.23
CA SER A 97 -7.51 -0.09 -10.07
C SER A 97 -8.86 -0.81 -10.11
N LEU A 98 -8.93 -1.94 -10.82
CA LEU A 98 -10.12 -2.80 -10.87
C LEU A 98 -10.17 -3.77 -9.68
N THR A 99 -9.03 -4.03 -9.06
CA THR A 99 -8.90 -4.81 -7.84
C THR A 99 -7.66 -4.36 -7.07
N GLU A 100 -7.79 -4.18 -5.77
CA GLU A 100 -6.70 -3.71 -4.91
C GLU A 100 -6.92 -4.16 -3.48
N ALA A 101 -5.87 -4.64 -2.82
CA ALA A 101 -5.96 -4.99 -1.40
C ALA A 101 -5.77 -3.79 -0.49
N PHE A 102 -4.83 -2.89 -0.81
CA PHE A 102 -4.50 -1.73 0.03
C PHE A 102 -4.15 -0.48 -0.78
N CYS A 103 -3.27 -0.58 -1.78
CA CYS A 103 -2.74 0.51 -2.61
C CYS A 103 -1.85 1.51 -1.85
N ILE A 104 -0.58 1.17 -1.65
CA ILE A 104 0.41 2.03 -0.98
C ILE A 104 0.50 3.43 -1.61
N ALA A 105 0.38 3.54 -2.94
CA ALA A 105 0.42 4.83 -3.64
C ALA A 105 -0.62 5.85 -3.15
N ILE A 106 -1.78 5.38 -2.67
CA ILE A 106 -2.81 6.24 -2.06
C ILE A 106 -2.28 6.88 -0.77
N VAL A 107 -1.64 6.09 0.09
CA VAL A 107 -1.05 6.58 1.35
C VAL A 107 0.11 7.52 1.08
N GLU A 108 1.00 7.16 0.15
CA GLU A 108 2.14 7.98 -0.25
C GLU A 108 1.70 9.36 -0.80
N ALA A 109 0.67 9.37 -1.64
CA ALA A 109 0.11 10.60 -2.19
C ALA A 109 -0.57 11.46 -1.13
N ALA A 110 -1.38 10.86 -0.26
CA ALA A 110 -2.01 11.57 0.85
C ALA A 110 -0.96 12.13 1.84
N CYS A 111 0.13 11.39 2.10
CA CYS A 111 1.28 11.88 2.87
C CYS A 111 1.99 13.06 2.19
N CYS A 112 1.97 13.13 0.85
CA CYS A 112 2.48 14.27 0.09
C CYS A 112 1.46 15.42 -0.02
N GLY A 113 0.29 15.28 0.61
CA GLY A 113 -0.76 16.29 0.64
C GLY A 113 -1.58 16.38 -0.65
N LEU A 114 -1.67 15.30 -1.45
CA LEU A 114 -2.56 15.25 -2.60
C LEU A 114 -3.97 14.85 -2.15
N GLN A 115 -4.98 15.44 -2.80
CA GLN A 115 -6.33 14.91 -2.73
C GLN A 115 -6.39 13.58 -3.49
N VAL A 116 -7.10 12.58 -2.97
CA VAL A 116 -7.16 11.26 -3.58
C VAL A 116 -8.53 11.00 -4.20
N VAL A 117 -8.53 10.55 -5.44
CA VAL A 117 -9.70 9.97 -6.13
C VAL A 117 -9.39 8.52 -6.46
N SER A 118 -10.27 7.60 -6.12
CA SER A 118 -10.02 6.17 -6.35
C SER A 118 -11.30 5.39 -6.66
N THR A 119 -11.11 4.26 -7.32
CA THR A 119 -12.16 3.25 -7.44
C THR A 119 -12.49 2.65 -6.07
N ARG A 120 -13.78 2.37 -5.85
CA ARG A 120 -14.30 1.68 -4.66
C ARG A 120 -14.16 0.16 -4.83
N VAL A 121 -12.96 -0.37 -4.69
CA VAL A 121 -12.66 -1.81 -4.89
C VAL A 121 -11.83 -2.39 -3.76
N GLY A 122 -12.09 -3.63 -3.39
CA GLY A 122 -11.32 -4.36 -2.39
C GLY A 122 -11.17 -3.62 -1.08
N GLY A 123 -9.94 -3.49 -0.58
CA GLY A 123 -9.62 -2.78 0.66
C GLY A 123 -9.43 -1.26 0.54
N VAL A 124 -9.53 -0.67 -0.66
CA VAL A 124 -9.33 0.77 -0.87
C VAL A 124 -10.20 1.66 0.03
N PRO A 125 -11.49 1.34 0.26
CA PRO A 125 -12.34 2.15 1.14
C PRO A 125 -11.86 2.27 2.59
N GLU A 126 -10.95 1.39 3.03
CA GLU A 126 -10.44 1.35 4.40
C GLU A 126 -9.07 2.06 4.54
N VAL A 127 -8.47 2.52 3.42
CA VAL A 127 -7.09 3.03 3.41
C VAL A 127 -6.99 4.43 4.01
N LEU A 128 -7.93 5.30 3.71
CA LEU A 128 -7.94 6.68 4.20
C LEU A 128 -9.28 7.02 4.87
N PRO A 129 -9.30 8.00 5.78
CA PRO A 129 -10.54 8.60 6.28
C PRO A 129 -11.42 9.11 5.14
N PRO A 130 -12.76 9.01 5.25
CA PRO A 130 -13.68 9.35 4.16
C PRO A 130 -13.52 10.78 3.61
N GLU A 131 -13.10 11.72 4.46
CA GLU A 131 -12.86 13.11 4.08
C GLU A 131 -11.57 13.32 3.27
N MET A 132 -10.67 12.32 3.22
CA MET A 132 -9.39 12.39 2.53
C MET A 132 -9.39 11.67 1.18
N ILE A 133 -10.47 10.94 0.85
CA ILE A 133 -10.56 10.15 -0.38
C ILE A 133 -11.96 10.25 -1.00
N LYS A 134 -12.02 10.53 -2.30
CA LYS A 134 -13.25 10.43 -3.09
C LYS A 134 -13.30 9.06 -3.75
N LEU A 135 -14.30 8.27 -3.43
CA LEU A 135 -14.48 6.91 -3.94
C LEU A 135 -15.58 6.86 -5.00
N ALA A 136 -15.27 6.23 -6.13
CA ALA A 136 -16.19 6.06 -7.25
C ALA A 136 -16.27 4.59 -7.70
N GLU A 137 -17.39 4.19 -8.27
CA GLU A 137 -17.49 2.90 -8.94
C GLU A 137 -16.50 2.77 -10.09
N PRO A 138 -15.97 1.58 -10.40
CA PRO A 138 -14.95 1.36 -11.43
C PRO A 138 -15.54 1.54 -12.85
N SER A 139 -15.96 2.75 -13.15
CA SER A 139 -16.46 3.15 -14.46
C SER A 139 -15.93 4.53 -14.83
N VAL A 140 -15.75 4.78 -16.14
CA VAL A 140 -15.29 6.08 -16.65
C VAL A 140 -16.20 7.21 -16.17
N LYS A 141 -17.52 7.03 -16.27
CA LYS A 141 -18.51 8.06 -15.89
C LYS A 141 -18.39 8.43 -14.41
N ALA A 142 -18.33 7.44 -13.51
CA ALA A 142 -18.25 7.68 -12.07
C ALA A 142 -16.92 8.34 -11.66
N LEU A 143 -15.80 7.87 -12.25
CA LEU A 143 -14.48 8.45 -11.98
C LEU A 143 -14.33 9.87 -12.53
N VAL A 144 -14.90 10.17 -13.70
CA VAL A 144 -14.95 11.54 -14.24
C VAL A 144 -15.72 12.44 -13.29
N SER A 145 -16.91 12.04 -12.81
CA SER A 145 -17.68 12.84 -11.86
C SER A 145 -16.90 13.10 -10.56
N ALA A 146 -16.27 12.07 -9.99
CA ALA A 146 -15.47 12.24 -8.78
C ALA A 146 -14.22 13.12 -8.98
N LEU A 147 -13.61 13.07 -10.17
CA LEU A 147 -12.52 13.98 -10.54
C LEU A 147 -13.00 15.42 -10.73
N GLU A 148 -14.16 15.65 -11.36
CA GLU A 148 -14.75 16.97 -11.50
C GLU A 148 -15.03 17.61 -10.13
N ASP A 149 -15.56 16.81 -9.18
CA ASP A 149 -15.75 17.24 -7.79
C ASP A 149 -14.42 17.59 -7.12
N ALA A 150 -13.38 16.78 -7.34
CA ALA A 150 -12.05 17.04 -6.79
C ALA A 150 -11.40 18.30 -7.40
N ILE A 151 -11.52 18.50 -8.72
CA ILE A 151 -11.05 19.68 -9.43
C ILE A 151 -11.78 20.94 -8.91
N SER A 152 -13.09 20.85 -8.70
CA SER A 152 -13.88 21.93 -8.11
C SER A 152 -13.42 22.27 -6.68
N ASP A 153 -13.14 21.28 -5.87
CA ASP A 153 -12.63 21.48 -4.50
C ASP A 153 -11.25 22.18 -4.53
N GLN A 154 -10.35 21.80 -5.45
CA GLN A 154 -9.05 22.45 -5.63
C GLN A 154 -9.21 23.93 -5.97
N ARG A 155 -10.09 24.26 -6.92
CA ARG A 155 -10.35 25.65 -7.36
C ARG A 155 -10.98 26.50 -6.26
N ASN A 156 -11.80 25.90 -5.42
CA ASN A 156 -12.51 26.59 -4.33
C ASN A 156 -11.75 26.59 -3.00
N GLY A 157 -10.53 26.03 -2.95
CA GLY A 157 -9.76 25.92 -1.72
C GLY A 157 -10.40 25.01 -0.64
N LYS A 158 -11.31 24.10 -1.06
CA LYS A 158 -12.00 23.15 -0.18
C LYS A 158 -11.20 21.84 -0.01
N VAL A 159 -9.91 21.98 0.15
CA VAL A 159 -9.00 20.85 0.32
C VAL A 159 -8.32 20.93 1.68
N ILE A 160 -7.98 19.80 2.24
CA ILE A 160 -7.22 19.74 3.50
C ILE A 160 -5.82 20.31 3.22
N ASP A 161 -5.31 21.10 4.17
CA ASP A 161 -3.94 21.60 4.08
C ASP A 161 -2.95 20.43 3.92
N PRO A 162 -2.00 20.51 2.99
CA PRO A 162 -1.06 19.42 2.71
C PRO A 162 -0.29 18.92 3.93
N TYR A 163 0.12 19.82 4.82
CA TYR A 163 0.86 19.45 6.05
C TYR A 163 -0.07 18.85 7.10
N GLU A 164 -1.31 19.33 7.19
CA GLU A 164 -2.33 18.71 8.03
C GLU A 164 -2.66 17.29 7.56
N ALA A 165 -2.83 17.07 6.26
CA ALA A 165 -3.02 15.75 5.68
C ALA A 165 -1.84 14.81 6.03
N HIS A 166 -0.61 15.30 5.89
CA HIS A 166 0.60 14.57 6.27
C HIS A 166 0.59 14.14 7.74
N GLU A 167 0.30 15.08 8.65
CA GLU A 167 0.27 14.80 10.10
C GLU A 167 -0.77 13.74 10.47
N ARG A 168 -1.93 13.76 9.83
CA ARG A 168 -2.99 12.76 10.02
C ARG A 168 -2.53 11.37 9.57
N ILE A 169 -1.87 11.27 8.41
CA ILE A 169 -1.53 9.98 7.78
C ILE A 169 -0.26 9.35 8.37
N LYS A 170 0.77 10.15 8.69
CA LYS A 170 2.07 9.62 9.16
C LYS A 170 1.97 8.72 10.39
N ASN A 171 0.93 8.91 11.20
CA ASN A 171 0.71 8.14 12.42
C ASN A 171 -0.22 6.92 12.23
N MET A 172 -0.95 6.85 11.10
CA MET A 172 -1.91 5.76 10.85
C MET A 172 -1.23 4.43 10.52
N TYR A 173 -0.14 4.48 9.73
CA TYR A 173 0.52 3.30 9.16
C TYR A 173 1.96 3.14 9.65
N THR A 174 2.22 3.39 10.93
CA THR A 174 3.51 3.07 11.55
C THR A 174 3.58 1.57 11.89
N TRP A 175 4.75 0.96 11.74
CA TRP A 175 4.97 -0.44 12.10
C TRP A 175 4.51 -0.80 13.52
N PRO A 176 4.80 0.02 14.58
CA PRO A 176 4.28 -0.26 15.92
C PRO A 176 2.75 -0.28 16.00
N ASN A 177 2.08 0.57 15.22
CA ASN A 177 0.62 0.62 15.18
C ASN A 177 0.02 -0.61 14.49
N VAL A 178 0.63 -1.00 13.35
CA VAL A 178 0.24 -2.22 12.62
C VAL A 178 0.46 -3.45 13.49
N ALA A 179 1.63 -3.59 14.13
CA ALA A 179 1.95 -4.71 15.02
C ALA A 179 0.92 -4.83 16.16
N ARG A 180 0.61 -3.73 16.86
CA ARG A 180 -0.38 -3.73 17.94
C ARG A 180 -1.77 -4.19 17.47
N ARG A 181 -2.21 -3.72 16.29
CA ARG A 181 -3.49 -4.16 15.72
C ARG A 181 -3.49 -5.63 15.34
N THR A 182 -2.36 -6.12 14.84
CA THR A 182 -2.18 -7.54 14.49
C THR A 182 -2.18 -8.42 15.74
N ASP A 183 -1.51 -8.00 16.81
CA ASP A 183 -1.53 -8.69 18.11
C ASP A 183 -2.95 -8.90 18.64
N VAL A 184 -3.79 -7.87 18.55
CA VAL A 184 -5.20 -8.00 18.95
C VAL A 184 -5.91 -9.10 18.16
N VAL A 185 -5.66 -9.20 16.84
CA VAL A 185 -6.25 -10.26 16.01
C VAL A 185 -5.70 -11.63 16.40
N TYR A 186 -4.41 -11.75 16.65
CA TYR A 186 -3.80 -13.01 17.10
C TYR A 186 -4.36 -13.45 18.44
N ASP A 187 -4.49 -12.54 19.41
CA ASP A 187 -5.11 -12.81 20.70
C ASP A 187 -6.56 -13.26 20.58
N MET A 188 -7.32 -12.63 19.67
CA MET A 188 -8.70 -13.05 19.39
C MET A 188 -8.75 -14.46 18.81
N VAL A 189 -7.91 -14.76 17.82
CA VAL A 189 -7.85 -16.08 17.19
C VAL A 189 -7.41 -17.14 18.17
N HIS A 190 -6.39 -16.85 19.01
CA HIS A 190 -5.90 -17.77 20.03
C HIS A 190 -6.96 -18.14 21.07
N LYS A 191 -7.88 -17.22 21.38
CA LYS A 191 -9.01 -17.45 22.31
C LYS A 191 -10.17 -18.20 21.69
N LEU A 192 -10.21 -18.35 20.35
CA LEU A 192 -11.28 -19.11 19.71
C LEU A 192 -11.09 -20.61 20.01
N PRO A 193 -12.17 -21.30 20.41
CA PRO A 193 -12.10 -22.74 20.60
C PRO A 193 -11.81 -23.42 19.25
N ASP A 194 -10.94 -24.41 19.28
CA ASP A 194 -10.69 -25.25 18.11
C ASP A 194 -12.00 -25.93 17.69
N PRO A 195 -12.39 -25.83 16.42
CA PRO A 195 -13.60 -26.50 15.96
C PRO A 195 -13.43 -28.02 16.08
N ASP A 196 -14.40 -28.66 16.68
CA ASP A 196 -14.46 -30.12 16.76
C ASP A 196 -14.46 -30.78 15.37
N MET A 197 -14.10 -32.07 15.32
CA MET A 197 -13.95 -32.80 14.08
C MET A 197 -15.24 -32.82 13.25
N SER A 198 -16.39 -32.94 13.90
CA SER A 198 -17.70 -32.94 13.21
C SER A 198 -17.99 -31.61 12.51
N THR A 199 -17.62 -30.50 13.15
CA THR A 199 -17.72 -29.14 12.59
C THR A 199 -16.77 -28.97 11.40
N ARG A 200 -15.53 -29.49 11.49
CA ARG A 200 -14.57 -29.47 10.35
C ARG A 200 -15.10 -30.26 9.16
N ILE A 201 -15.58 -31.46 9.36
CA ILE A 201 -16.17 -32.30 8.32
C ILE A 201 -17.35 -31.59 7.63
N ARG A 202 -18.25 -31.00 8.44
CA ARG A 202 -19.41 -30.26 7.92
C ARG A 202 -19.01 -29.07 7.06
N ARG A 203 -18.01 -28.30 7.50
CA ARG A 203 -17.49 -27.15 6.73
C ARG A 203 -16.89 -27.59 5.40
N TYR A 204 -16.09 -28.66 5.37
CA TYR A 204 -15.57 -29.21 4.13
C TYR A 204 -16.67 -29.71 3.21
N TYR A 205 -17.66 -30.43 3.75
CA TYR A 205 -18.79 -30.92 2.95
C TYR A 205 -19.59 -29.79 2.28
N GLN A 206 -19.69 -28.63 2.92
CA GLN A 206 -20.39 -27.45 2.40
C GLN A 206 -19.63 -26.71 1.29
N CYS A 207 -18.40 -27.07 0.96
CA CYS A 207 -17.62 -26.44 -0.12
C CYS A 207 -18.14 -26.76 -1.54
N GLY A 208 -19.25 -27.49 -1.65
CA GLY A 208 -19.93 -27.78 -2.92
C GLY A 208 -20.26 -29.26 -3.10
N PRO A 209 -21.17 -29.60 -4.04
CA PRO A 209 -21.73 -30.95 -4.15
C PRO A 209 -20.71 -32.03 -4.57
N LEU A 210 -19.66 -31.63 -5.31
CA LEU A 210 -18.56 -32.53 -5.71
C LEU A 210 -17.31 -32.27 -4.90
N ALA A 211 -16.85 -31.00 -4.85
CA ALA A 211 -15.63 -30.61 -4.16
C ALA A 211 -15.69 -30.91 -2.65
N GLY A 212 -16.83 -30.67 -2.01
CA GLY A 212 -17.01 -30.95 -0.58
C GLY A 212 -16.81 -32.42 -0.24
N LYS A 213 -17.32 -33.33 -1.07
CA LYS A 213 -17.13 -34.79 -0.87
C LYS A 213 -15.65 -35.19 -1.02
N LEU A 214 -14.96 -34.64 -2.04
CA LEU A 214 -13.54 -34.89 -2.24
C LEU A 214 -12.70 -34.38 -1.06
N PHE A 215 -13.00 -33.18 -0.56
CA PHE A 215 -12.31 -32.64 0.64
C PHE A 215 -12.54 -33.50 1.88
N VAL A 216 -13.75 -33.99 2.11
CA VAL A 216 -14.03 -34.91 3.23
C VAL A 216 -13.24 -36.22 3.08
N ILE A 217 -13.18 -36.80 1.89
CA ILE A 217 -12.38 -38.01 1.62
C ILE A 217 -10.90 -37.74 1.90
N ALA A 218 -10.35 -36.65 1.35
CA ALA A 218 -8.96 -36.27 1.60
C ALA A 218 -8.67 -36.12 3.09
N MET A 219 -9.54 -35.42 3.84
CA MET A 219 -9.39 -35.24 5.28
C MET A 219 -9.44 -36.57 6.06
N VAL A 220 -10.30 -37.50 5.67
CA VAL A 220 -10.36 -38.83 6.31
C VAL A 220 -9.09 -39.62 6.04
N LEU A 221 -8.55 -39.55 4.82
CA LEU A 221 -7.27 -40.18 4.48
C LEU A 221 -6.10 -39.58 5.28
N ASP A 222 -6.05 -38.24 5.43
CA ASP A 222 -5.04 -37.57 6.25
C ASP A 222 -5.12 -38.00 7.72
N LEU A 223 -6.32 -38.07 8.27
CA LEU A 223 -6.52 -38.54 9.66
C LEU A 223 -6.06 -39.97 9.84
N PHE A 224 -6.37 -40.85 8.87
CA PHE A 224 -5.91 -42.23 8.91
C PHE A 224 -4.40 -42.34 8.81
N PHE A 225 -3.78 -41.53 7.92
CA PHE A 225 -2.33 -41.44 7.81
C PHE A 225 -1.66 -40.95 9.13
N LEU A 226 -2.21 -39.89 9.71
CA LEU A 226 -1.74 -39.36 11.00
C LEU A 226 -1.89 -40.42 12.14
N PHE A 227 -2.97 -41.19 12.13
CA PHE A 227 -3.16 -42.29 13.07
C PHE A 227 -2.07 -43.35 12.91
N ILE A 228 -1.74 -43.75 11.68
CA ILE A 228 -0.65 -44.67 11.39
C ILE A 228 0.68 -44.08 11.85
N LEU A 229 0.97 -42.82 11.54
CA LEU A 229 2.20 -42.16 11.97
C LEU A 229 2.36 -42.14 13.49
N LYS A 230 1.29 -41.88 14.25
CA LYS A 230 1.30 -41.95 15.72
C LYS A 230 1.65 -43.33 16.29
N ILE A 231 1.37 -44.41 15.56
CA ILE A 231 1.75 -45.76 15.94
C ILE A 231 3.26 -45.96 15.74
N PHE A 232 3.82 -45.48 14.64
CA PHE A 232 5.23 -45.61 14.30
C PHE A 232 6.14 -44.59 15.01
N GLN A 233 5.62 -43.42 15.32
CA GLN A 233 6.34 -42.33 15.95
C GLN A 233 5.45 -41.64 17.00
N PRO A 234 5.41 -42.21 18.24
CA PRO A 234 4.60 -41.68 19.32
C PRO A 234 4.99 -40.25 19.70
N GLU A 235 4.01 -39.44 20.12
CA GLU A 235 4.19 -38.00 20.44
C GLU A 235 5.29 -37.75 21.51
N ASN A 236 5.51 -38.71 22.42
CA ASN A 236 6.55 -38.63 23.44
C ASN A 236 7.98 -38.83 22.92
N GLU A 237 8.14 -39.32 21.69
CA GLU A 237 9.44 -39.45 21.01
C GLU A 237 9.76 -38.27 20.10
N ILE A 238 8.81 -37.34 19.93
CA ILE A 238 9.00 -36.12 19.14
C ILE A 238 9.74 -35.12 20.02
N GLU A 239 10.90 -34.64 19.56
CA GLU A 239 11.65 -33.60 20.23
C GLU A 239 10.81 -32.30 20.27
N ALA A 240 10.41 -31.89 21.48
CA ALA A 240 9.67 -30.64 21.67
C ALA A 240 10.63 -29.46 21.47
N CYS A 241 10.24 -28.56 20.59
CA CYS A 241 10.95 -27.28 20.46
C CYS A 241 10.94 -26.57 21.83
N PRO A 242 12.09 -26.15 22.38
CA PRO A 242 12.10 -25.43 23.65
C PRO A 242 11.26 -24.13 23.51
N ASP A 243 10.38 -23.93 24.48
CA ASP A 243 9.60 -22.71 24.55
C ASP A 243 10.52 -21.48 24.54
N PHE A 244 10.19 -20.50 23.73
CA PHE A 244 10.85 -19.20 23.78
C PHE A 244 10.81 -18.70 25.22
N SER A 245 11.97 -18.53 25.84
CA SER A 245 12.06 -18.03 27.21
C SER A 245 11.37 -16.65 27.29
N GLU A 246 10.70 -16.35 28.41
CA GLU A 246 10.03 -15.05 28.64
C GLU A 246 10.96 -13.83 28.44
N ALA A 247 12.28 -14.04 28.53
CA ALA A 247 13.29 -13.02 28.25
C ALA A 247 13.23 -12.49 26.81
N PHE A 248 12.78 -13.30 25.84
CA PHE A 248 12.58 -12.87 24.46
C PHE A 248 11.18 -12.28 24.19
N ARG A 249 10.22 -12.46 25.09
CA ARG A 249 8.87 -11.87 25.00
C ARG A 249 8.80 -10.41 25.43
N LYS A 250 9.81 -9.89 26.14
CA LYS A 250 9.89 -8.47 26.47
C LYS A 250 10.59 -7.76 25.32
N PRO A 251 9.91 -6.86 24.58
CA PRO A 251 10.60 -6.03 23.61
C PRO A 251 11.61 -5.19 24.38
N THR A 252 12.90 -5.52 24.24
CA THR A 252 13.97 -4.59 24.61
C THR A 252 13.85 -3.41 23.67
N PHE A 253 13.13 -2.38 24.09
CA PHE A 253 13.20 -1.06 23.51
C PHE A 253 14.65 -0.61 23.64
N ILE A 254 15.44 -0.82 22.59
CA ILE A 254 16.74 -0.17 22.46
C ILE A 254 16.42 1.31 22.33
N ARG A 255 16.50 2.02 23.45
CA ARG A 255 16.53 3.48 23.42
C ARG A 255 17.74 3.85 22.56
N PRO A 256 17.60 4.68 21.51
CA PRO A 256 18.76 5.20 20.84
C PRO A 256 19.57 5.96 21.88
N ASN A 257 20.83 5.54 22.07
CA ASN A 257 21.79 6.20 22.95
C ASN A 257 21.98 7.64 22.46
N SER A 258 21.26 8.58 23.07
CA SER A 258 21.64 9.98 23.05
C SER A 258 22.87 10.14 23.93
N ALA A 259 23.89 10.75 23.34
CA ALA A 259 25.10 11.23 23.99
C ALA A 259 26.22 10.21 24.27
N ARG A 260 26.97 9.84 23.22
CA ARG A 260 28.42 9.65 23.42
C ARG A 260 29.07 11.00 23.66
N LYS A 261 29.29 11.33 24.90
CA LYS A 261 30.23 12.39 25.28
C LYS A 261 31.62 11.97 24.80
N SER A 262 32.20 12.76 23.92
CA SER A 262 33.58 12.69 23.49
C SER A 262 34.48 12.86 24.72
N GLN A 263 35.21 11.82 25.12
CA GLN A 263 36.40 11.99 25.98
C GLN A 263 37.60 12.27 25.10
N PRO A 264 38.48 13.20 25.49
CA PRO A 264 39.67 13.50 24.71
C PRO A 264 40.69 12.37 24.87
N GLU A 265 41.17 11.85 23.74
CA GLU A 265 42.32 10.94 23.69
C GLU A 265 43.60 11.65 24.14
N ASN A 266 44.15 11.15 25.23
CA ASN A 266 45.48 11.51 25.70
C ASN A 266 46.54 10.87 24.77
N ILE A 267 47.11 11.68 23.88
CA ILE A 267 48.28 11.32 23.09
C ILE A 267 49.49 11.28 24.00
N ARG A 268 49.93 10.10 24.43
CA ARG A 268 51.25 9.86 25.00
C ARG A 268 52.25 9.62 23.91
N HIS A 269 53.06 10.63 23.63
CA HIS A 269 54.38 10.48 22.97
C HIS A 269 55.23 9.42 23.68
N ARG A 270 55.70 8.44 22.97
CA ARG A 270 56.90 7.70 23.31
C ARG A 270 57.81 7.66 22.06
N GLY A 271 58.77 8.53 22.06
CA GLY A 271 59.92 8.44 21.25
C GLY A 271 60.93 7.44 21.82
N LYS A 272 61.69 6.83 20.92
CA LYS A 272 63.09 6.39 21.00
C LYS A 272 63.38 5.63 19.71
N LEU A 273 64.07 6.19 18.77
CA LEU A 273 65.54 6.14 18.51
C LEU A 273 66.18 4.75 18.70
N LYS A 274 66.64 4.17 17.60
CA LYS A 274 68.07 3.86 17.24
C LYS A 274 68.09 2.94 16.05
N SER A 275 68.66 3.41 14.98
CA SER A 275 69.99 3.05 14.42
C SER A 275 70.17 1.59 14.07
N THR A 276 70.30 1.25 12.85
CA THR A 276 71.47 1.19 11.93
C THR A 276 70.99 1.08 10.52
#